data_f4494e1715e014eafd07c3fa74770bca
#
_entry.id   f4494e1715e014eafd07c3fa74770bca
#
_cell.length_a   1.000
_cell.length_b   1.000
_cell.length_c   1.000
_cell.angle_alpha   90.00
_cell.angle_beta   90.00
_cell.angle_gamma   90.00
#
_symmetry.space_group_name_H-M   'P 1'
#
loop_
_entity.id
_entity.type
_entity.pdbx_description
1 polymer ?
#
loop_
_entity_poly.entity_id
_entity_poly.type
_entity_poly.pdbx_seq_one_letter_code
_entity_poly.pdbx_strand_id
1 'polypeptide(L)'
;MHINNQFPTNTSFLQGLRVLLVDNDVNFCNSLTAMLQSYGVKVQVAFFVQQAMEIFVQWQPDILLNGISSPKENGYALIHQVRTLTGERGKVVPAIALTGTVTEDMYQHVLLAGFNLCFAKPVVIDDFVAVLGILAIANNPHLRSC
;
A
#
# COMPACT_ATOMS: atom_id res chain seq x y z
N MET A 1 -6.56 32.37 3.28
CA MET A 1 -7.02 31.62 2.97
C MET A 1 -6.40 30.66 2.82
N HIS A 2 -6.63 29.96 2.75
CA HIS A 2 -6.05 29.01 2.60
C HIS A 2 -6.22 28.36 1.47
N ILE A 3 -5.36 28.27 0.81
CA ILE A 3 -5.23 27.61 -0.40
C ILE A 3 -5.64 26.23 -0.31
N ASN A 4 -5.54 25.69 0.81
CA ASN A 4 -5.89 24.34 1.02
C ASN A 4 -7.27 24.02 0.65
N ASN A 5 -8.14 24.99 0.70
CA ASN A 5 -9.52 24.74 0.38
C ASN A 5 -9.77 24.67 -1.10
N GLN A 6 -8.79 25.04 -1.88
CA GLN A 6 -8.97 25.05 -3.30
C GLN A 6 -8.66 23.73 -3.94
N PHE A 7 -7.90 22.90 -3.25
CA PHE A 7 -7.56 21.61 -3.81
C PHE A 7 -8.40 20.62 -3.06
N PRO A 8 -9.44 20.11 -3.71
CA PRO A 8 -10.17 19.03 -3.10
C PRO A 8 -9.15 17.99 -2.94
N THR A 9 -8.69 17.89 -1.78
CA THR A 9 -7.67 16.98 -1.51
C THR A 9 -8.23 15.62 -1.71
N ASN A 10 -7.40 14.74 -2.05
CA ASN A 10 -7.76 13.35 -2.16
C ASN A 10 -8.05 12.71 -0.82
N THR A 11 -8.01 13.48 0.25
CA THR A 11 -8.23 12.94 1.58
C THR A 11 -9.64 12.40 1.76
N SER A 12 -10.63 12.95 1.03
CA SER A 12 -11.98 12.41 1.12
C SER A 12 -12.05 10.97 0.62
N PHE A 13 -11.17 10.57 -0.29
CA PHE A 13 -11.13 9.21 -0.81
C PHE A 13 -10.35 8.27 0.09
N LEU A 14 -9.67 8.81 1.09
CA LEU A 14 -8.92 7.99 2.05
C LEU A 14 -9.78 7.55 3.21
N GLN A 15 -10.90 8.22 3.45
CA GLN A 15 -11.78 7.86 4.56
C GLN A 15 -12.29 6.44 4.39
N GLY A 16 -11.97 5.59 5.36
CA GLY A 16 -12.41 4.22 5.33
C GLY A 16 -11.62 3.30 4.40
N LEU A 17 -10.64 3.85 3.68
CA LEU A 17 -9.77 3.03 2.83
C LEU A 17 -9.05 2.00 3.70
N ARG A 18 -9.08 0.75 3.29
CA ARG A 18 -8.45 -0.33 4.05
C ARG A 18 -7.08 -0.64 3.48
N VAL A 19 -6.07 -0.49 4.31
CA VAL A 19 -4.68 -0.69 3.93
C VAL A 19 -4.08 -1.81 4.78
N LEU A 20 -3.51 -2.80 4.13
CA LEU A 20 -2.74 -3.84 4.82
C LEU A 20 -1.27 -3.47 4.70
N LEU A 21 -0.64 -3.27 5.85
CA LEU A 21 0.78 -2.90 5.93
C LEU A 21 1.56 -4.10 6.44
N VAL A 22 2.50 -4.58 5.64
CA VAL A 22 3.29 -5.76 5.97
C VAL A 22 4.75 -5.37 6.03
N ASP A 23 5.32 -5.43 7.22
CA ASP A 23 6.73 -5.07 7.43
C ASP A 23 7.14 -5.60 8.81
N ASN A 24 8.34 -6.09 8.92
CA ASN A 24 8.80 -6.62 10.21
C ASN A 24 9.40 -5.55 11.13
N ASP A 25 9.49 -4.31 10.67
CA ASP A 25 9.97 -3.22 11.50
C ASP A 25 8.81 -2.62 12.26
N VAL A 26 8.72 -2.94 13.55
CA VAL A 26 7.59 -2.53 14.37
C VAL A 26 7.49 -1.01 14.48
N ASN A 27 8.61 -0.34 14.63
CA ASN A 27 8.61 1.11 14.77
C ASN A 27 8.13 1.79 13.49
N PHE A 28 8.58 1.31 12.35
CA PHE A 28 8.12 1.83 11.07
C PHE A 28 6.61 1.62 10.92
N CYS A 29 6.12 0.43 11.24
CA CYS A 29 4.69 0.13 11.15
C CYS A 29 3.88 1.05 12.05
N ASN A 30 4.34 1.27 13.29
CA ASN A 30 3.61 2.13 14.21
C ASN A 30 3.55 3.57 13.71
N SER A 31 4.66 4.07 13.21
CA SER A 31 4.72 5.44 12.70
C SER A 31 3.84 5.64 11.49
N LEU A 32 3.95 4.73 10.52
CA LEU A 32 3.16 4.88 9.29
C LEU A 32 1.67 4.69 9.58
N THR A 33 1.33 3.73 10.43
CA THR A 33 -0.06 3.50 10.80
C THR A 33 -0.67 4.77 11.42
N ALA A 34 0.04 5.40 12.35
CA ALA A 34 -0.49 6.61 12.98
C ALA A 34 -0.71 7.72 11.96
N MET A 35 0.23 7.88 11.04
CA MET A 35 0.10 8.90 10.00
C MET A 35 -1.09 8.62 9.08
N LEU A 36 -1.26 7.38 8.67
CA LEU A 36 -2.37 7.03 7.78
C LEU A 36 -3.72 7.16 8.48
N GLN A 37 -3.78 6.75 9.75
CA GLN A 37 -5.02 6.86 10.50
C GLN A 37 -5.47 8.31 10.67
N SER A 38 -4.54 9.25 10.70
CA SER A 38 -4.90 10.66 10.79
C SER A 38 -5.65 11.15 9.56
N TYR A 39 -5.60 10.41 8.46
CA TYR A 39 -6.35 10.71 7.24
C TYR A 39 -7.62 9.87 7.12
N GLY A 40 -7.97 9.12 8.14
CA GLY A 40 -9.16 8.29 8.10
C GLY A 40 -8.95 6.91 7.48
N VAL A 41 -7.72 6.54 7.20
CA VAL A 41 -7.39 5.24 6.63
C VAL A 41 -7.48 4.18 7.72
N LYS A 42 -8.04 3.02 7.39
CA LYS A 42 -8.06 1.87 8.28
C LYS A 42 -6.86 1.00 7.97
N VAL A 43 -6.05 0.72 8.97
CA VAL A 43 -4.80 0.00 8.77
C VAL A 43 -4.80 -1.27 9.60
N GLN A 44 -4.45 -2.39 8.99
CA GLN A 44 -4.07 -3.59 9.71
C GLN A 44 -2.63 -3.91 9.37
N VAL A 45 -1.90 -4.40 10.37
CA VAL A 45 -0.47 -4.63 10.25
C VAL A 45 -0.19 -6.12 10.37
N ALA A 46 0.69 -6.62 9.51
CA ALA A 46 1.21 -7.98 9.61
C ALA A 46 2.74 -7.91 9.56
N PHE A 47 3.38 -8.82 10.25
CA PHE A 47 4.83 -8.83 10.34
C PHE A 47 5.48 -9.93 9.51
N PHE A 48 4.68 -10.85 8.98
CA PHE A 48 5.19 -11.93 8.14
C PHE A 48 4.11 -12.40 7.18
N VAL A 49 4.54 -13.16 6.19
CA VAL A 49 3.72 -13.48 5.01
C VAL A 49 2.45 -14.23 5.38
N GLN A 50 2.55 -15.23 6.23
CA GLN A 50 1.38 -16.03 6.56
C GLN A 50 0.30 -15.22 7.23
N GLN A 51 0.68 -14.38 8.19
CA GLN A 51 -0.25 -13.49 8.86
C GLN A 51 -0.89 -12.53 7.86
N ALA A 52 -0.08 -12.00 6.96
CA ALA A 52 -0.57 -11.08 5.94
C ALA A 52 -1.60 -11.73 5.03
N MET A 53 -1.36 -12.97 4.62
CA MET A 53 -2.30 -13.67 3.75
C MET A 53 -3.63 -13.94 4.45
N GLU A 54 -3.60 -14.28 5.72
CA GLU A 54 -4.83 -14.47 6.47
C GLU A 54 -5.66 -13.20 6.55
N ILE A 55 -4.99 -12.08 6.83
CA ILE A 55 -5.68 -10.80 6.87
C ILE A 55 -6.19 -10.42 5.48
N PHE A 56 -5.38 -10.65 4.46
CA PHE A 56 -5.74 -10.29 3.09
C PHE A 56 -7.05 -10.97 2.68
N VAL A 57 -7.13 -12.26 2.92
CA VAL A 57 -8.30 -13.05 2.51
C VAL A 57 -9.55 -12.64 3.29
N GLN A 58 -9.42 -12.44 4.58
CA GLN A 58 -10.57 -12.15 5.42
C GLN A 58 -11.03 -10.71 5.34
N TRP A 59 -10.10 -9.79 5.30
CA TRP A 59 -10.40 -8.37 5.40
C TRP A 59 -10.56 -7.70 4.05
N GLN A 60 -9.93 -8.25 3.02
CA GLN A 60 -9.99 -7.72 1.66
C GLN A 60 -9.57 -6.25 1.61
N PRO A 61 -8.30 -5.96 1.87
CA PRO A 61 -7.83 -4.58 1.84
C PRO A 61 -7.94 -3.98 0.45
N ASP A 62 -8.00 -2.66 0.41
CA ASP A 62 -8.05 -1.92 -0.84
C ASP A 62 -6.65 -1.71 -1.41
N ILE A 63 -5.64 -1.65 -0.55
CA ILE A 63 -4.25 -1.43 -0.95
C ILE A 63 -3.35 -2.26 -0.06
N LEU A 64 -2.30 -2.82 -0.65
CA LEU A 64 -1.27 -3.57 0.07
C LEU A 64 0.01 -2.75 0.07
N LEU A 65 0.58 -2.54 1.27
CA LEU A 65 1.90 -1.93 1.44
C LEU A 65 2.82 -3.00 1.99
N ASN A 66 3.91 -3.28 1.30
CA ASN A 66 4.81 -4.36 1.68
C ASN A 66 6.23 -3.85 1.79
N GLY A 67 6.75 -3.81 3.00
CA GLY A 67 8.15 -3.49 3.23
C GLY A 67 9.04 -4.61 2.75
N ILE A 68 10.06 -4.26 1.98
CA ILE A 68 10.99 -5.23 1.43
C ILE A 68 12.39 -4.86 1.89
N SER A 69 12.94 -5.68 2.78
CA SER A 69 14.30 -5.46 3.27
C SER A 69 15.31 -6.30 2.49
N SER A 70 14.87 -7.42 1.93
CA SER A 70 15.75 -8.30 1.18
C SER A 70 15.03 -8.85 -0.03
N PRO A 71 15.13 -8.17 -1.17
CA PRO A 71 14.40 -8.59 -2.36
C PRO A 71 14.89 -9.90 -2.94
N LYS A 72 16.07 -10.38 -2.54
CA LYS A 72 16.64 -11.57 -3.16
C LYS A 72 16.09 -12.88 -2.65
N GLU A 73 15.51 -12.90 -1.48
CA GLU A 73 15.03 -14.15 -0.94
C GLU A 73 13.54 -14.19 -0.90
N ASN A 74 12.97 -13.90 0.24
CA ASN A 74 11.53 -14.00 0.42
C ASN A 74 10.83 -12.65 0.28
N GLY A 75 11.55 -11.63 -0.19
CA GLY A 75 10.98 -10.28 -0.28
C GLY A 75 9.78 -10.19 -1.17
N TYR A 76 9.65 -11.09 -2.15
CA TYR A 76 8.53 -11.08 -3.08
C TYR A 76 7.52 -12.20 -2.83
N ALA A 77 7.69 -12.95 -1.74
CA ALA A 77 6.82 -14.08 -1.48
C ALA A 77 5.36 -13.66 -1.33
N LEU A 78 5.13 -12.56 -0.62
CA LEU A 78 3.76 -12.11 -0.38
C LEU A 78 3.08 -11.69 -1.68
N ILE A 79 3.74 -10.86 -2.48
CA ILE A 79 3.11 -10.38 -3.70
C ILE A 79 2.83 -11.52 -4.67
N HIS A 80 3.71 -12.51 -4.73
CA HIS A 80 3.46 -13.68 -5.57
C HIS A 80 2.23 -14.44 -5.11
N GLN A 81 2.08 -14.64 -3.81
CA GLN A 81 0.90 -15.33 -3.29
C GLN A 81 -0.37 -14.52 -3.52
N VAL A 82 -0.31 -13.21 -3.32
CA VAL A 82 -1.47 -12.37 -3.55
C VAL A 82 -1.91 -12.43 -5.01
N ARG A 83 -0.96 -12.32 -5.93
CA ARG A 83 -1.29 -12.29 -7.37
C ARG A 83 -1.77 -13.64 -7.90
N THR A 84 -1.50 -14.72 -7.18
CA THR A 84 -1.95 -16.05 -7.61
C THR A 84 -3.25 -16.48 -6.94
N LEU A 85 -3.84 -15.65 -6.06
CA LEU A 85 -5.12 -15.98 -5.48
C LEU A 85 -6.17 -16.12 -6.57
N THR A 86 -7.04 -17.11 -6.39
CA THR A 86 -8.21 -17.24 -7.27
C THR A 86 -9.17 -16.12 -6.91
N GLY A 87 -9.67 -15.41 -7.89
CA GLY A 87 -10.55 -14.29 -7.66
C GLY A 87 -9.90 -13.02 -8.12
N GLU A 88 -10.73 -12.05 -8.41
CA GLU A 88 -10.24 -10.84 -9.07
C GLU A 88 -9.45 -9.94 -8.14
N ARG A 89 -9.77 -9.96 -6.83
CA ARG A 89 -9.16 -8.99 -5.93
C ARG A 89 -7.67 -9.18 -5.79
N GLY A 90 -7.20 -10.42 -5.68
CA GLY A 90 -5.77 -10.67 -5.53
C GLY A 90 -4.98 -10.31 -6.76
N LYS A 91 -5.64 -10.26 -7.92
CA LYS A 91 -4.97 -9.92 -9.17
C LYS A 91 -4.88 -8.44 -9.40
N VAL A 92 -5.79 -7.66 -8.82
CA VAL A 92 -5.91 -6.24 -9.15
C VAL A 92 -5.65 -5.31 -7.98
N VAL A 93 -5.53 -5.82 -6.76
CA VAL A 93 -5.30 -4.94 -5.62
C VAL A 93 -4.01 -4.16 -5.84
N PRO A 94 -4.04 -2.83 -5.72
CA PRO A 94 -2.81 -2.06 -5.83
C PRO A 94 -1.84 -2.44 -4.72
N ALA A 95 -0.59 -2.65 -5.09
CA ALA A 95 0.44 -3.03 -4.15
C ALA A 95 1.65 -2.13 -4.32
N ILE A 96 2.14 -1.62 -3.21
CA ILE A 96 3.29 -0.73 -3.17
C ILE A 96 4.38 -1.37 -2.34
N ALA A 97 5.58 -1.45 -2.91
CA ALA A 97 6.75 -1.92 -2.18
C ALA A 97 7.40 -0.73 -1.47
N LEU A 98 7.82 -0.95 -0.23
CA LEU A 98 8.51 0.05 0.56
C LEU A 98 9.91 -0.47 0.88
N THR A 99 10.93 0.24 0.47
CA THR A 99 12.31 -0.23 0.62
C THR A 99 13.21 0.86 1.14
N GLY A 100 14.34 0.47 1.72
CA GLY A 100 15.33 1.44 2.21
C GLY A 100 16.09 2.12 1.09
N THR A 101 16.21 1.46 -0.06
CA THR A 101 16.95 1.98 -1.19
C THR A 101 16.18 1.69 -2.46
N VAL A 102 16.00 2.71 -3.28
CA VAL A 102 15.34 2.55 -4.58
C VAL A 102 16.33 2.92 -5.65
N THR A 103 16.81 1.92 -6.40
CA THR A 103 17.60 2.11 -7.59
C THR A 103 16.72 1.78 -8.78
N GLU A 104 17.14 2.19 -9.97
CA GLU A 104 16.37 1.88 -11.17
C GLU A 104 16.24 0.38 -11.37
N ASP A 105 17.34 -0.35 -11.14
CA ASP A 105 17.33 -1.79 -11.26
C ASP A 105 16.36 -2.44 -10.28
N MET A 106 16.37 -2.01 -9.05
CA MET A 106 15.47 -2.54 -8.05
C MET A 106 14.02 -2.21 -8.37
N TYR A 107 13.77 -1.00 -8.87
CA TYR A 107 12.42 -0.60 -9.23
C TYR A 107 11.86 -1.53 -10.32
N GLN A 108 12.67 -1.87 -11.32
CA GLN A 108 12.23 -2.80 -12.35
C GLN A 108 11.93 -4.18 -11.79
N HIS A 109 12.77 -4.68 -10.89
CA HIS A 109 12.52 -5.97 -10.26
C HIS A 109 11.22 -5.98 -9.47
N VAL A 110 10.94 -4.90 -8.76
CA VAL A 110 9.73 -4.77 -7.97
C VAL A 110 8.49 -4.81 -8.88
N LEU A 111 8.52 -4.08 -9.99
CA LEU A 111 7.40 -4.09 -10.91
C LEU A 111 7.20 -5.46 -11.54
N LEU A 112 8.28 -6.12 -11.92
CA LEU A 112 8.18 -7.46 -12.50
C LEU A 112 7.65 -8.48 -11.51
N ALA A 113 7.91 -8.27 -10.22
CA ALA A 113 7.41 -9.17 -9.19
C ALA A 113 5.90 -9.06 -9.00
N GLY A 114 5.28 -7.97 -9.42
CA GLY A 114 3.84 -7.81 -9.32
C GLY A 114 3.38 -6.58 -8.58
N PHE A 115 4.29 -5.74 -8.11
CA PHE A 115 3.94 -4.47 -7.45
C PHE A 115 3.61 -3.41 -8.49
N ASN A 116 2.79 -2.46 -8.09
CA ASN A 116 2.44 -1.34 -8.95
C ASN A 116 3.42 -0.19 -8.82
N LEU A 117 3.96 0.01 -7.64
CA LEU A 117 4.87 1.12 -7.34
C LEU A 117 5.88 0.71 -6.28
N CYS A 118 6.93 1.51 -6.16
CA CYS A 118 7.96 1.33 -5.14
C CYS A 118 8.31 2.70 -4.55
N PHE A 119 8.30 2.78 -3.23
CA PHE A 119 8.65 4.02 -2.52
C PHE A 119 9.81 3.75 -1.58
N ALA A 120 10.65 4.74 -1.42
CA ALA A 120 11.75 4.66 -0.46
C ALA A 120 11.27 4.99 0.95
N LYS A 121 11.89 4.37 1.93
CA LYS A 121 11.68 4.71 3.33
C LYS A 121 12.72 5.75 3.75
N PRO A 122 12.36 6.69 4.59
CA PRO A 122 11.02 6.96 5.11
C PRO A 122 10.14 7.60 4.04
N VAL A 123 8.85 7.30 4.07
CA VAL A 123 7.94 7.89 3.08
C VAL A 123 7.67 9.35 3.40
N VAL A 124 7.55 10.16 2.36
CA VAL A 124 7.12 11.54 2.49
C VAL A 124 5.60 11.50 2.48
N ILE A 125 4.99 11.77 3.63
CA ILE A 125 3.59 11.46 3.82
C ILE A 125 2.66 12.19 2.84
N ASP A 126 2.95 13.44 2.53
CA ASP A 126 2.08 14.18 1.62
C ASP A 126 2.04 13.55 0.23
N ASP A 127 3.20 13.16 -0.28
CA ASP A 127 3.26 12.49 -1.58
C ASP A 127 2.62 11.12 -1.52
N PHE A 128 2.83 10.43 -0.42
CA PHE A 128 2.34 9.08 -0.26
C PHE A 128 0.80 9.03 -0.23
N VAL A 129 0.19 9.91 0.55
CA VAL A 129 -1.28 9.93 0.63
C VAL A 129 -1.91 10.37 -0.68
N ALA A 130 -1.24 11.23 -1.44
CA ALA A 130 -1.73 11.61 -2.75
C ALA A 130 -1.79 10.40 -3.67
N VAL A 131 -0.76 9.57 -3.66
CA VAL A 131 -0.72 8.36 -4.46
C VAL A 131 -1.79 7.36 -4.00
N LEU A 132 -1.96 7.20 -2.69
CA LEU A 132 -3.01 6.31 -2.19
C LEU A 132 -4.38 6.77 -2.67
N GLY A 133 -4.63 8.07 -2.66
CA GLY A 133 -5.89 8.60 -3.14
C GLY A 133 -6.14 8.30 -4.61
N ILE A 134 -5.10 8.44 -5.44
CA ILE A 134 -5.19 8.13 -6.85
C ILE A 134 -5.49 6.64 -7.07
N LEU A 135 -4.78 5.78 -6.35
CA LEU A 135 -4.99 4.34 -6.48
C LEU A 135 -6.39 3.93 -6.00
N ALA A 136 -6.87 4.56 -4.94
CA ALA A 136 -8.20 4.27 -4.44
C ALA A 136 -9.27 4.61 -5.48
N ILE A 137 -9.15 5.77 -6.13
CA ILE A 137 -10.08 6.17 -7.17
C ILE A 137 -10.01 5.23 -8.35
N ALA A 138 -8.81 4.91 -8.81
CA ALA A 138 -8.63 4.10 -10.00
C ALA A 138 -9.21 2.69 -9.85
N ASN A 139 -9.18 2.16 -8.63
CA ASN A 139 -9.61 0.79 -8.39
C ASN A 139 -10.96 0.66 -7.72
N ASN A 140 -11.69 1.74 -7.60
CA ASN A 140 -13.01 1.72 -7.00
C ASN A 140 -13.99 2.43 -7.93
N PRO A 141 -14.79 1.68 -8.68
CA PRO A 141 -15.71 2.28 -9.65
C PRO A 141 -16.69 3.25 -9.03
N HIS A 142 -17.09 3.05 -7.79
CA HIS A 142 -18.02 3.95 -7.13
C HIS A 142 -17.43 5.33 -6.96
N LEU A 143 -16.14 5.40 -6.66
CA LEU A 143 -15.48 6.68 -6.48
C LEU A 143 -15.29 7.39 -7.81
N ARG A 144 -15.09 6.64 -8.88
CA ARG A 144 -14.86 7.24 -10.18
C ARG A 144 -16.12 7.81 -10.79
N SER A 145 -17.25 7.28 -10.44
CA SER A 145 -18.50 7.72 -11.04
C SER A 145 -19.06 8.98 -10.40
N CYS A 146 -18.41 9.49 -9.41
CA CYS A 146 -18.84 10.75 -8.78
C CYS A 146 -18.32 11.99 -9.53
#